data_5f890037f8af19364ea4649f18941e36
#
_entry.id   5f890037f8af19364ea4649f18941e36
#
_cell.length_a   1.000
_cell.length_b   1.000
_cell.length_c   1.000
_cell.angle_alpha   90.00
_cell.angle_beta   90.00
_cell.angle_gamma   90.00
#
_symmetry.space_group_name_H-M   'P 1'
#
loop_
_entity.id
_entity.type
_entity.pdbx_description
1 polymer ?
#
loop_
_entity_poly.entity_id
_entity_poly.type
_entity_poly.pdbx_seq_one_letter_code
_entity_poly.pdbx_strand_id
1 'polypeptide(L)'
;SNEILSKYKMYDQNKIIVDKMPFNFKWIGFIKILFPHAKIIHSNRNPVDSAFSIYRNMFDSPGIGWAYNQDYITEYVDLYSDLMFFWKKELGNFIYESHYEKLVTEQISETKNILKFCNLKFEDNCVNYTNNNIPSKTISVYQVRSKIYKSSLNLSDKYLNYFPFLKEVKKKA
;
A
#
# COMPACT_ATOMS: atom_id res chain seq x y z
N SER A 1 6.80 21.06 12.90
CA SER A 1 6.97 20.86 11.42
C SER A 1 8.41 21.09 10.98
N ASN A 2 9.12 22.09 11.55
CA ASN A 2 10.51 22.39 11.17
C ASN A 2 11.50 21.26 11.49
N GLU A 3 11.28 20.50 12.56
CA GLU A 3 12.13 19.36 12.94
C GLU A 3 11.98 18.18 11.97
N ILE A 4 10.77 17.89 11.53
CA ILE A 4 10.52 16.87 10.50
C ILE A 4 11.14 17.31 9.18
N LEU A 5 10.91 18.56 8.77
CA LEU A 5 11.50 19.15 7.57
C LEU A 5 13.03 19.19 7.63
N SER A 6 13.64 19.40 8.81
CA SER A 6 15.09 19.37 8.96
C SER A 6 15.67 17.97 8.75
N LYS A 7 14.98 16.93 9.22
CA LYS A 7 15.37 15.53 8.94
C LYS A 7 15.30 15.22 7.47
N TYR A 8 14.27 15.70 6.76
CA TYR A 8 14.17 15.54 5.30
C TYR A 8 15.16 16.44 4.52
N LYS A 9 15.51 17.63 5.05
CA LYS A 9 16.54 18.52 4.44
C LYS A 9 17.97 17.97 4.55
N MET A 10 18.22 16.99 5.39
CA MET A 10 19.50 16.25 5.40
C MET A 10 19.67 15.36 4.16
N TYR A 11 18.59 15.10 3.43
CA TYR A 11 18.64 14.44 2.14
C TYR A 11 18.85 15.49 1.05
N ASP A 12 19.58 15.12 0.02
CA ASP A 12 19.86 15.96 -1.16
C ASP A 12 18.58 16.64 -1.67
N GLN A 13 18.54 17.97 -1.67
CA GLN A 13 17.37 18.76 -2.05
C GLN A 13 16.90 18.51 -3.50
N ASN A 14 17.74 17.90 -4.32
CA ASN A 14 17.43 17.52 -5.70
C ASN A 14 16.82 16.12 -5.83
N LYS A 15 16.64 15.39 -4.73
CA LYS A 15 16.09 14.03 -4.75
C LYS A 15 14.63 14.01 -4.30
N ILE A 16 13.87 13.14 -4.95
CA ILE A 16 12.51 12.81 -4.53
C ILE A 16 12.58 11.90 -3.33
N ILE A 17 11.89 12.25 -2.27
CA ILE A 17 11.78 11.44 -1.07
C ILE A 17 10.51 10.61 -1.18
N VAL A 18 10.66 9.30 -1.00
CA VAL A 18 9.55 8.36 -0.93
C VAL A 18 9.47 7.83 0.50
N ASP A 19 8.36 8.11 1.16
CA ASP A 19 8.04 7.54 2.48
C ASP A 19 6.99 6.43 2.32
N LYS A 20 7.31 5.22 2.79
CA LYS A 20 6.40 4.09 2.81
C LYS A 20 6.22 3.56 4.22
N MET A 21 5.08 3.88 4.82
CA MET A 21 4.60 3.33 6.08
C MET A 21 3.17 2.83 5.88
N PRO A 22 2.86 1.56 6.14
CA PRO A 22 1.50 1.01 5.93
C PRO A 22 0.41 1.79 6.68
N PHE A 23 0.72 2.40 7.81
CA PHE A 23 -0.24 3.16 8.62
C PHE A 23 -0.37 4.65 8.24
N ASN A 24 0.32 5.13 7.21
CA ASN A 24 0.23 6.53 6.76
C ASN A 24 -1.20 6.92 6.32
N PHE A 25 -2.04 5.95 5.95
CA PHE A 25 -3.44 6.20 5.61
C PHE A 25 -4.23 6.89 6.76
N LYS A 26 -3.83 6.69 8.02
CA LYS A 26 -4.42 7.35 9.17
C LYS A 26 -4.10 8.86 9.23
N TRP A 27 -3.04 9.27 8.57
CA TRP A 27 -2.45 10.60 8.69
C TRP A 27 -2.53 11.43 7.42
N ILE A 28 -3.30 10.99 6.41
CA ILE A 28 -3.37 11.65 5.09
C ILE A 28 -3.73 13.13 5.22
N GLY A 29 -4.68 13.49 6.10
CA GLY A 29 -5.04 14.88 6.35
C GLY A 29 -3.88 15.72 6.90
N PHE A 30 -3.13 15.18 7.86
CA PHE A 30 -1.92 15.86 8.37
C PHE A 30 -0.83 15.96 7.31
N ILE A 31 -0.64 14.92 6.51
CA ILE A 31 0.31 14.94 5.39
C ILE A 31 -0.08 16.05 4.42
N LYS A 32 -1.35 16.21 4.10
CA LYS A 32 -1.85 17.27 3.22
C LYS A 32 -1.55 18.67 3.76
N ILE A 33 -1.72 18.87 5.08
CA ILE A 33 -1.45 20.16 5.73
C ILE A 33 0.05 20.47 5.79
N LEU A 34 0.86 19.48 6.16
CA LEU A 34 2.30 19.66 6.34
C LEU A 34 3.07 19.69 5.01
N PHE A 35 2.59 18.96 4.02
CA PHE A 35 3.22 18.78 2.71
C PHE A 35 2.17 18.94 1.59
N PRO A 36 1.70 20.17 1.32
CA PRO A 36 0.60 20.42 0.39
C PRO A 36 0.91 19.99 -1.05
N HIS A 37 2.20 19.84 -1.39
CA HIS A 37 2.67 19.38 -2.70
C HIS A 37 3.03 17.90 -2.77
N ALA A 38 2.93 17.17 -1.64
CA ALA A 38 3.14 15.73 -1.66
C ALA A 38 2.14 15.02 -2.57
N LYS A 39 2.52 13.86 -3.07
CA LYS A 39 1.65 12.96 -3.83
C LYS A 39 1.40 11.71 -3.00
N ILE A 40 0.15 11.36 -2.78
CA ILE A 40 -0.23 10.15 -2.07
C ILE A 40 -0.56 9.06 -3.09
N ILE A 41 0.14 7.94 -3.02
CA ILE A 41 -0.19 6.74 -3.77
C ILE A 41 -0.79 5.75 -2.78
N HIS A 42 -2.08 5.50 -2.92
CA HIS A 42 -2.80 4.51 -2.14
C HIS A 42 -2.72 3.16 -2.87
N SER A 43 -1.92 2.23 -2.34
CA SER A 43 -1.85 0.86 -2.86
C SER A 43 -3.05 0.07 -2.35
N ASN A 44 -4.09 0.02 -3.16
CA ASN A 44 -5.32 -0.72 -2.88
C ASN A 44 -5.22 -2.17 -3.37
N ARG A 45 -5.84 -3.09 -2.65
CA ARG A 45 -5.93 -4.51 -2.99
C ARG A 45 -7.29 -5.03 -2.57
N ASN A 46 -7.76 -6.09 -3.24
CA ASN A 46 -8.96 -6.81 -2.82
C ASN A 46 -8.95 -7.03 -1.29
N PRO A 47 -9.96 -6.52 -0.57
CA PRO A 47 -9.99 -6.53 0.89
C PRO A 47 -10.02 -7.95 1.46
N VAL A 48 -10.65 -8.92 0.77
CA VAL A 48 -10.68 -10.33 1.20
C VAL A 48 -9.30 -10.97 1.09
N ASP A 49 -8.58 -10.72 -0.02
CA ASP A 49 -7.19 -11.17 -0.18
C ASP A 49 -6.26 -10.50 0.84
N SER A 50 -6.52 -9.23 1.17
CA SER A 50 -5.76 -8.49 2.17
C SER A 50 -6.00 -9.06 3.57
N ALA A 51 -7.26 -9.29 3.96
CA ALA A 51 -7.64 -9.92 5.23
C ALA A 51 -7.03 -11.31 5.39
N PHE A 52 -7.12 -12.14 4.34
CA PHE A 52 -6.50 -13.46 4.35
C PHE A 52 -4.97 -13.39 4.46
N SER A 53 -4.35 -12.46 3.73
CA SER A 53 -2.89 -12.25 3.80
C SER A 53 -2.46 -11.79 5.19
N ILE A 54 -3.21 -10.93 5.85
CA ILE A 54 -2.94 -10.49 7.22
C ILE A 54 -3.02 -11.69 8.16
N TYR A 55 -4.11 -12.44 8.12
CA TYR A 55 -4.37 -13.56 9.03
C TYR A 55 -3.32 -14.66 8.96
N ARG A 56 -2.81 -14.97 7.77
CA ARG A 56 -1.82 -16.06 7.59
C ARG A 56 -0.37 -15.67 7.86
N ASN A 57 -0.07 -14.39 8.02
CA ASN A 57 1.29 -13.91 8.24
C ASN A 57 1.57 -13.68 9.73
N MET A 58 2.81 -13.93 10.14
CA MET A 58 3.30 -13.54 11.46
C MET A 58 3.92 -12.14 11.39
N PHE A 59 3.57 -11.29 12.35
CA PHE A 59 4.10 -9.95 12.48
C PHE A 59 4.86 -9.82 13.79
N ASP A 60 6.12 -9.44 13.70
CA ASP A 60 6.97 -9.17 14.86
C ASP A 60 7.03 -7.64 15.12
N SER A 61 5.85 -7.05 15.36
CA SER A 61 5.76 -5.61 15.62
C SER A 61 4.73 -5.34 16.72
N PRO A 62 5.08 -4.50 17.72
CA PRO A 62 4.12 -4.09 18.74
C PRO A 62 2.92 -3.39 18.11
N GLY A 63 1.73 -3.64 18.67
CA GLY A 63 0.48 -2.99 18.23
C GLY A 63 -0.23 -3.63 17.04
N ILE A 64 0.26 -4.79 16.53
CA ILE A 64 -0.38 -5.56 15.45
C ILE A 64 -1.07 -6.81 15.97
N GLY A 65 -1.34 -6.92 17.27
CA GLY A 65 -2.04 -8.08 17.87
C GLY A 65 -3.44 -8.35 17.30
N TRP A 66 -4.09 -7.34 16.76
CA TRP A 66 -5.39 -7.46 16.08
C TRP A 66 -5.31 -8.38 14.82
N ALA A 67 -4.14 -8.52 14.19
CA ALA A 67 -3.93 -9.36 13.01
C ALA A 67 -4.08 -10.88 13.29
N TYR A 68 -4.14 -11.29 14.55
CA TYR A 68 -4.29 -12.68 14.96
C TYR A 68 -5.72 -13.06 15.39
N ASN A 69 -6.67 -12.12 15.30
CA ASN A 69 -8.07 -12.34 15.60
C ASN A 69 -8.93 -12.02 14.37
N GLN A 70 -9.79 -12.95 13.96
CA GLN A 70 -10.60 -12.84 12.74
C GLN A 70 -11.61 -11.68 12.82
N ASP A 71 -12.23 -11.48 13.99
CA ASP A 71 -13.21 -10.41 14.20
C ASP A 71 -12.53 -9.04 14.12
N TYR A 72 -11.36 -8.91 14.77
CA TYR A 72 -10.58 -7.68 14.73
C TYR A 72 -10.03 -7.36 13.33
N ILE A 73 -9.66 -8.38 12.55
CA ILE A 73 -9.29 -8.17 11.14
C ILE A 73 -10.47 -7.62 10.36
N THR A 74 -11.67 -8.21 10.54
CA THR A 74 -12.89 -7.76 9.84
C THR A 74 -13.22 -6.31 10.21
N GLU A 75 -13.22 -5.99 11.49
CA GLU A 75 -13.45 -4.62 11.97
C GLU A 75 -12.40 -3.63 11.44
N TYR A 76 -11.12 -4.03 11.45
CA TYR A 76 -10.05 -3.17 10.95
C TYR A 76 -10.16 -2.88 9.46
N VAL A 77 -10.56 -3.87 8.65
CA VAL A 77 -10.80 -3.69 7.20
C VAL A 77 -11.96 -2.73 6.96
N ASP A 78 -13.02 -2.80 7.74
CA ASP A 78 -14.16 -1.88 7.65
C ASP A 78 -13.73 -0.45 7.97
N LEU A 79 -13.10 -0.24 9.13
CA LEU A 79 -12.61 1.07 9.56
C LEU A 79 -11.61 1.68 8.56
N TYR A 80 -10.74 0.85 7.99
CA TYR A 80 -9.83 1.27 6.94
C TYR A 80 -10.58 1.71 5.68
N SER A 81 -11.56 0.94 5.25
CA SER A 81 -12.35 1.23 4.04
C SER A 81 -13.14 2.54 4.20
N ASP A 82 -13.79 2.73 5.34
CA ASP A 82 -14.53 3.96 5.67
C ASP A 82 -13.60 5.19 5.68
N LEU A 83 -12.43 5.06 6.32
CA LEU A 83 -11.46 6.14 6.37
C LEU A 83 -10.89 6.48 4.98
N MET A 84 -10.59 5.47 4.17
CA MET A 84 -10.10 5.72 2.81
C MET A 84 -11.18 6.31 1.90
N PHE A 85 -12.44 5.90 2.06
CA PHE A 85 -13.58 6.52 1.38
C PHE A 85 -13.70 8.00 1.75
N PHE A 86 -13.62 8.33 3.06
CA PHE A 86 -13.59 9.70 3.54
C PHE A 86 -12.45 10.51 2.92
N TRP A 87 -11.22 10.01 2.96
CA TRP A 87 -10.08 10.73 2.37
C TRP A 87 -10.23 10.95 0.87
N LYS A 88 -10.74 9.98 0.14
CA LYS A 88 -11.00 10.11 -1.30
C LYS A 88 -12.04 11.18 -1.59
N LYS A 89 -13.11 11.23 -0.79
CA LYS A 89 -14.17 12.23 -0.91
C LYS A 89 -13.62 13.64 -0.64
N GLU A 90 -12.86 13.82 0.44
CA GLU A 90 -12.39 15.14 0.87
C GLU A 90 -11.18 15.65 0.08
N LEU A 91 -10.31 14.78 -0.38
CA LEU A 91 -9.02 15.17 -0.97
C LEU A 91 -8.88 14.84 -2.46
N GLY A 92 -9.80 14.09 -3.03
CA GLY A 92 -9.90 13.83 -4.48
C GLY A 92 -8.57 13.56 -5.15
N ASN A 93 -8.18 14.47 -6.04
CA ASN A 93 -6.97 14.36 -6.88
C ASN A 93 -5.63 14.39 -6.11
N PHE A 94 -5.65 14.57 -4.80
CA PHE A 94 -4.43 14.46 -3.98
C PHE A 94 -3.98 13.01 -3.78
N ILE A 95 -4.91 12.06 -3.96
CA ILE A 95 -4.68 10.63 -3.75
C ILE A 95 -4.85 9.90 -5.08
N TYR A 96 -3.81 9.20 -5.53
CA TYR A 96 -3.89 8.26 -6.64
C TYR A 96 -4.13 6.85 -6.09
N GLU A 97 -5.16 6.18 -6.55
CA GLU A 97 -5.46 4.80 -6.18
C GLU A 97 -4.86 3.83 -7.18
N SER A 98 -3.84 3.12 -6.75
CA SER A 98 -3.21 2.05 -7.51
C SER A 98 -3.73 0.71 -7.04
N HIS A 99 -4.41 -0.02 -7.93
CA HIS A 99 -4.90 -1.36 -7.63
C HIS A 99 -3.81 -2.40 -7.86
N TYR A 100 -3.53 -3.19 -6.82
CA TYR A 100 -2.54 -4.26 -6.88
C TYR A 100 -2.79 -5.22 -8.03
N GLU A 101 -4.06 -5.61 -8.24
CA GLU A 101 -4.48 -6.52 -9.30
C GLU A 101 -4.12 -5.96 -10.68
N LYS A 102 -4.35 -4.67 -10.89
CA LYS A 102 -4.01 -3.97 -12.13
C LYS A 102 -2.50 -3.84 -12.29
N LEU A 103 -1.78 -3.49 -11.23
CA LEU A 103 -0.32 -3.41 -11.26
C LEU A 103 0.30 -4.77 -11.63
N VAL A 104 -0.27 -5.88 -11.16
CA VAL A 104 0.23 -7.24 -11.43
C VAL A 104 -0.10 -7.70 -12.85
N THR A 105 -1.24 -7.32 -13.39
CA THR A 105 -1.68 -7.75 -14.73
C THR A 105 -1.20 -6.84 -15.86
N GLU A 106 -1.08 -5.53 -15.57
CA GLU A 106 -0.77 -4.46 -16.52
C GLU A 106 0.38 -3.58 -16.02
N GLN A 107 1.48 -4.20 -15.57
CA GLN A 107 2.59 -3.52 -14.87
C GLN A 107 3.03 -2.22 -15.54
N ILE A 108 3.31 -2.26 -16.86
CA ILE A 108 3.85 -1.10 -17.59
C ILE A 108 2.83 0.05 -17.61
N SER A 109 1.58 -0.26 -17.91
CA SER A 109 0.50 0.73 -17.99
C SER A 109 0.28 1.39 -16.64
N GLU A 110 0.14 0.61 -15.57
CA GLU A 110 -0.10 1.12 -14.22
C GLU A 110 1.11 1.91 -13.68
N THR A 111 2.34 1.44 -13.94
CA THR A 111 3.55 2.18 -13.57
C THR A 111 3.61 3.54 -14.27
N LYS A 112 3.25 3.62 -15.56
CA LYS A 112 3.17 4.90 -16.28
C LYS A 112 2.15 5.86 -15.67
N ASN A 113 0.99 5.35 -15.26
CA ASN A 113 -0.05 6.15 -14.62
C ASN A 113 0.40 6.70 -13.27
N ILE A 114 1.04 5.88 -12.43
CA ILE A 114 1.62 6.30 -11.15
C ILE A 114 2.66 7.41 -11.36
N LEU A 115 3.59 7.21 -12.29
CA LEU A 115 4.64 8.19 -12.59
C LEU A 115 4.05 9.49 -13.15
N LYS A 116 3.06 9.41 -14.03
CA LYS A 116 2.33 10.58 -14.53
C LYS A 116 1.68 11.38 -13.40
N PHE A 117 1.03 10.70 -12.45
CA PHE A 117 0.46 11.34 -11.27
C PHE A 117 1.54 12.04 -10.42
N CYS A 118 2.72 11.44 -10.32
CA CYS A 118 3.86 12.00 -9.60
C CYS A 118 4.61 13.10 -10.38
N ASN A 119 4.22 13.41 -11.61
CA ASN A 119 4.93 14.30 -12.54
C ASN A 119 6.35 13.81 -12.86
N LEU A 120 6.53 12.50 -12.95
CA LEU A 120 7.80 11.83 -13.25
C LEU A 120 7.77 11.21 -14.65
N LYS A 121 8.95 11.15 -15.27
CA LYS A 121 9.13 10.45 -16.54
C LYS A 121 9.22 8.96 -16.31
N PHE A 122 8.68 8.19 -17.24
CA PHE A 122 8.84 6.74 -17.26
C PHE A 122 10.25 6.39 -17.75
N GLU A 123 10.89 5.47 -17.07
CA GLU A 123 12.15 4.85 -17.45
C GLU A 123 12.00 3.33 -17.37
N ASP A 124 12.69 2.60 -18.24
CA ASP A 124 12.59 1.13 -18.30
C ASP A 124 13.02 0.45 -16.98
N ASN A 125 13.91 1.08 -16.24
CA ASN A 125 14.34 0.63 -14.91
C ASN A 125 13.19 0.62 -13.89
N CYS A 126 12.11 1.37 -14.10
CA CYS A 126 10.94 1.36 -13.21
C CYS A 126 10.22 0.00 -13.23
N VAL A 127 10.36 -0.77 -14.30
CA VAL A 127 9.76 -2.10 -14.45
C VAL A 127 10.80 -3.23 -14.40
N ASN A 128 12.08 -2.91 -14.66
CA ASN A 128 13.21 -3.84 -14.60
C ASN A 128 13.95 -3.78 -13.24
N TYR A 129 13.23 -3.56 -12.16
CA TYR A 129 13.73 -3.33 -10.80
C TYR A 129 14.49 -4.54 -10.20
N THR A 130 14.32 -5.75 -10.75
CA THR A 130 15.01 -6.97 -10.26
C THR A 130 16.54 -6.88 -10.35
N ASN A 131 17.05 -6.01 -11.21
CA ASN A 131 18.48 -5.76 -11.37
C ASN A 131 19.04 -4.75 -10.36
N ASN A 132 18.20 -4.21 -9.48
CA ASN A 132 18.61 -3.23 -8.48
C ASN A 132 19.30 -3.92 -7.30
N ASN A 133 20.55 -3.55 -7.04
CA ASN A 133 21.38 -4.10 -5.94
C ASN A 133 21.25 -3.33 -4.62
N ILE A 134 20.35 -2.34 -4.51
CA ILE A 134 20.16 -1.57 -3.28
C ILE A 134 19.67 -2.51 -2.18
N PRO A 135 20.33 -2.57 -1.00
CA PRO A 135 19.90 -3.42 0.09
C PRO A 135 18.50 -3.04 0.59
N SER A 136 17.60 -4.01 0.64
CA SER A 136 16.29 -3.85 1.30
C SER A 136 16.37 -4.37 2.74
N LYS A 137 15.91 -3.57 3.69
CA LYS A 137 15.87 -3.91 5.13
C LYS A 137 14.53 -4.47 5.58
N THR A 138 13.62 -4.82 4.66
CA THR A 138 12.27 -5.29 5.01
C THR A 138 12.18 -6.81 4.96
N ILE A 139 11.19 -7.37 5.66
CA ILE A 139 10.86 -8.82 5.64
C ILE A 139 10.65 -9.35 4.22
N SER A 140 10.32 -8.47 3.28
CA SER A 140 10.08 -8.78 1.87
C SER A 140 11.33 -8.80 0.98
N VAL A 141 12.54 -8.95 1.54
CA VAL A 141 13.82 -8.90 0.76
C VAL A 141 13.82 -9.80 -0.46
N TYR A 142 13.29 -11.01 -0.34
CA TYR A 142 13.18 -11.95 -1.47
C TYR A 142 12.10 -11.51 -2.48
N GLN A 143 10.98 -10.98 -2.01
CA GLN A 143 9.86 -10.57 -2.88
C GLN A 143 10.20 -9.34 -3.71
N VAL A 144 10.95 -8.38 -3.15
CA VAL A 144 11.36 -7.16 -3.85
C VAL A 144 12.31 -7.44 -5.03
N ARG A 145 13.02 -8.56 -4.99
CA ARG A 145 13.94 -8.98 -6.07
C ARG A 145 13.34 -9.99 -7.03
N SER A 146 12.13 -10.46 -6.76
CA SER A 146 11.42 -11.39 -7.62
C SER A 146 10.58 -10.62 -8.64
N LYS A 147 10.41 -11.19 -9.83
CA LYS A 147 9.44 -10.67 -10.79
C LYS A 147 8.04 -10.66 -10.16
N ILE A 148 7.22 -9.69 -10.54
CA ILE A 148 5.82 -9.66 -10.13
C ILE A 148 5.14 -10.98 -10.50
N TYR A 149 4.47 -11.59 -9.53
CA TYR A 149 3.80 -12.88 -9.68
C TYR A 149 2.30 -12.74 -9.48
N LYS A 150 1.55 -13.59 -10.19
CA LYS A 150 0.07 -13.57 -10.19
C LYS A 150 -0.57 -14.52 -9.18
N SER A 151 0.22 -15.37 -8.51
CA SER A 151 -0.30 -16.43 -7.62
C SER A 151 -1.01 -15.92 -6.37
N SER A 152 -0.90 -14.65 -6.06
CA SER A 152 -1.59 -14.01 -4.93
C SER A 152 -2.90 -13.32 -5.32
N LEU A 153 -3.27 -13.33 -6.61
CA LEU A 153 -4.56 -12.81 -7.07
C LEU A 153 -5.66 -13.80 -6.73
N ASN A 154 -6.73 -13.29 -6.11
CA ASN A 154 -7.91 -14.08 -5.72
C ASN A 154 -7.57 -15.33 -4.90
N LEU A 155 -6.44 -15.29 -4.18
CA LEU A 155 -5.99 -16.43 -3.38
C LEU A 155 -6.99 -16.78 -2.29
N SER A 156 -7.63 -15.78 -1.70
CA SER A 156 -8.64 -15.94 -0.65
C SER A 156 -9.86 -16.76 -1.09
N ASP A 157 -10.21 -16.75 -2.38
CA ASP A 157 -11.38 -17.51 -2.89
C ASP A 157 -11.28 -19.01 -2.58
N LYS A 158 -10.05 -19.57 -2.57
CA LYS A 158 -9.80 -20.97 -2.24
C LYS A 158 -10.10 -21.29 -0.76
N TYR A 159 -10.14 -20.27 0.08
CA TYR A 159 -10.23 -20.41 1.54
C TYR A 159 -11.54 -19.89 2.13
N LEU A 160 -12.44 -19.30 1.32
CA LEU A 160 -13.72 -18.75 1.75
C LEU A 160 -14.58 -19.74 2.56
N ASN A 161 -14.51 -21.05 2.25
CA ASN A 161 -15.27 -22.06 2.94
C ASN A 161 -14.62 -22.53 4.25
N TYR A 162 -13.33 -22.27 4.42
CA TYR A 162 -12.58 -22.67 5.62
C TYR A 162 -12.54 -21.56 6.67
N PHE A 163 -12.66 -20.28 6.25
CA PHE A 163 -12.58 -19.13 7.12
C PHE A 163 -13.82 -18.23 6.96
N PRO A 164 -14.84 -18.41 7.82
CA PRO A 164 -16.11 -17.66 7.71
C PRO A 164 -15.95 -16.14 7.71
N PHE A 165 -15.00 -15.60 8.47
CA PHE A 165 -14.74 -14.15 8.52
C PHE A 165 -14.43 -13.53 7.14
N LEU A 166 -13.83 -14.29 6.21
CA LEU A 166 -13.58 -13.82 4.85
C LEU A 166 -14.89 -13.56 4.08
N LYS A 167 -15.95 -14.32 4.37
CA LYS A 167 -17.28 -14.07 3.78
C LYS A 167 -17.90 -12.78 4.33
N GLU A 168 -17.63 -12.46 5.60
CA GLU A 168 -18.10 -11.22 6.21
C GLU A 168 -17.38 -10.01 5.61
N VAL A 169 -16.05 -10.07 5.49
CA VAL A 169 -15.26 -9.05 4.77
C VAL A 169 -15.81 -8.85 3.35
N LYS A 170 -16.10 -9.94 2.63
CA LYS A 170 -16.63 -9.88 1.26
C LYS A 170 -17.99 -9.19 1.14
N LYS A 171 -18.85 -9.28 2.16
CA LYS A 171 -20.17 -8.64 2.14
C LYS A 171 -20.11 -7.13 2.36
N LYS A 172 -19.06 -6.66 3.02
CA LYS A 172 -18.88 -5.25 3.41
C LYS A 172 -17.97 -4.49 2.43
N ALA A 173 -17.19 -5.20 1.62
CA ALA A 173 -16.29 -4.64 0.62
C ALA A 173 -17.00 -4.30 -0.69
#